data_7a3e2598f89b5b6193ed4313a15230c9
#
_entry.id   7a3e2598f89b5b6193ed4313a15230c9
#
_cell.length_a   1.000
_cell.length_b   1.000
_cell.length_c   1.000
_cell.angle_alpha   90.00
_cell.angle_beta   90.00
_cell.angle_gamma   90.00
#
_symmetry.space_group_name_H-M   'P 1'
#
loop_
_entity.id
_entity.type
_entity.pdbx_description
1 polymer ?
#
loop_
_entity_poly.entity_id
_entity_poly.type
_entity_poly.pdbx_seq_one_letter_code
_entity_poly.pdbx_strand_id
1 'polypeptide(L)'
;MKEMKVVALIPIKLGSKRVPQKNIKPFFDGTPLMSFIQQTCLDSSLIDEVYIYCSDEAVKPYVLPEVKFLKRPSELDGDDKNANDIIRAFMKEVDANIYVNAHTTSPFAEVATINKCIEKVASGENDSAFCAENIKAFMWKDGKPINFDPDHFPRTQDLPDVFAETSIAYVFTKESFLKHNRRLGANPFICEVGKIEAMDIDYPEDFAICDAIYRIRKESNNQLR
;
A
#
# COMPACT_ATOMS: atom_id res chain seq x y z
N MET A 1 -3.71 26.12 14.88
CA MET A 1 -3.91 24.68 15.05
C MET A 1 -2.54 24.04 15.06
N LYS A 2 -2.26 23.08 15.93
CA LYS A 2 -0.98 22.35 15.90
C LYS A 2 -0.96 21.56 14.59
N GLU A 3 0.05 21.78 13.77
CA GLU A 3 0.22 21.09 12.50
C GLU A 3 0.31 19.58 12.77
N MET A 4 -0.54 18.77 12.12
CA MET A 4 -0.54 17.33 12.32
C MET A 4 0.63 16.71 11.57
N LYS A 5 1.54 16.06 12.27
CA LYS A 5 2.65 15.34 11.65
C LYS A 5 2.14 14.05 11.00
N VAL A 6 2.44 13.88 9.72
CA VAL A 6 2.12 12.69 8.90
C VAL A 6 3.40 11.96 8.53
N VAL A 7 3.49 10.69 8.85
CA VAL A 7 4.69 9.87 8.58
C VAL A 7 4.34 8.64 7.76
N ALA A 8 5.09 8.41 6.69
CA ALA A 8 4.99 7.18 5.92
C ALA A 8 5.95 6.11 6.45
N LEU A 9 5.39 4.93 6.68
CA LEU A 9 6.10 3.70 7.03
C LEU A 9 6.03 2.74 5.85
N ILE A 10 7.19 2.35 5.31
CA ILE A 10 7.33 1.34 4.27
C ILE A 10 8.08 0.14 4.88
N PRO A 11 7.36 -0.89 5.38
CA PRO A 11 7.98 -2.06 5.95
C PRO A 11 8.55 -2.96 4.85
N ILE A 12 9.81 -3.36 4.98
CA ILE A 12 10.49 -4.23 4.00
C ILE A 12 11.05 -5.47 4.69
N LYS A 13 10.91 -6.62 4.00
CA LYS A 13 11.59 -7.87 4.29
C LYS A 13 12.27 -8.36 3.01
N LEU A 14 13.58 -8.59 3.03
CA LEU A 14 14.33 -9.06 1.85
C LEU A 14 14.11 -10.55 1.58
N GLY A 15 13.78 -11.34 2.60
CA GLY A 15 13.54 -12.78 2.50
C GLY A 15 12.16 -13.15 1.89
N SER A 16 11.81 -12.63 0.71
CA SER A 16 10.58 -13.00 0.01
C SER A 16 10.63 -14.42 -0.50
N LYS A 17 9.63 -15.26 -0.12
CA LYS A 17 9.58 -16.69 -0.48
C LYS A 17 9.08 -16.94 -1.92
N ARG A 18 8.02 -16.23 -2.34
CA ARG A 18 7.36 -16.40 -3.66
C ARG A 18 8.12 -15.75 -4.80
N VAL A 19 8.66 -14.56 -4.59
CA VAL A 19 9.51 -13.84 -5.53
C VAL A 19 10.81 -13.49 -4.81
N PRO A 20 11.93 -14.21 -5.07
CA PRO A 20 13.20 -13.94 -4.39
C PRO A 20 13.65 -12.50 -4.55
N GLN A 21 14.06 -11.88 -3.43
CA GLN A 21 14.50 -10.48 -3.38
C GLN A 21 13.51 -9.47 -3.99
N LYS A 22 12.20 -9.76 -3.92
CA LYS A 22 11.11 -9.02 -4.56
C LYS A 22 11.28 -7.50 -4.49
N ASN A 23 11.54 -6.96 -3.31
CA ASN A 23 11.58 -5.51 -3.07
C ASN A 23 12.70 -4.77 -3.80
N ILE A 24 13.82 -5.45 -4.04
CA ILE A 24 15.00 -4.90 -4.76
C ILE A 24 15.13 -5.42 -6.20
N LYS A 25 14.19 -6.28 -6.65
CA LYS A 25 14.18 -6.79 -8.00
C LYS A 25 13.96 -5.65 -9.00
N PRO A 26 14.85 -5.51 -10.02
CA PRO A 26 14.75 -4.42 -10.98
C PRO A 26 13.66 -4.70 -12.02
N PHE A 27 12.94 -3.66 -12.41
CA PHE A 27 12.14 -3.58 -13.62
C PHE A 27 13.04 -3.46 -14.85
N PHE A 28 12.45 -3.46 -16.05
CA PHE A 28 13.19 -3.50 -17.35
C PHE A 28 14.23 -2.40 -17.50
N ASP A 29 14.09 -1.26 -16.84
CA ASP A 29 15.00 -0.12 -16.91
C ASP A 29 15.99 -0.05 -15.74
N GLY A 30 16.03 -1.07 -14.90
CA GLY A 30 16.88 -1.15 -13.73
C GLY A 30 16.29 -0.56 -12.45
N THR A 31 15.09 0.03 -12.51
CA THR A 31 14.42 0.59 -11.32
C THR A 31 13.97 -0.52 -10.35
N PRO A 32 14.45 -0.54 -9.09
CA PRO A 32 14.00 -1.52 -8.10
C PRO A 32 12.53 -1.34 -7.72
N LEU A 33 11.81 -2.44 -7.46
CA LEU A 33 10.39 -2.39 -7.09
C LEU A 33 10.12 -1.40 -5.94
N MET A 34 10.94 -1.41 -4.89
CA MET A 34 10.72 -0.53 -3.73
C MET A 34 10.86 0.96 -4.04
N SER A 35 11.48 1.34 -5.17
CA SER A 35 11.66 2.75 -5.54
C SER A 35 10.35 3.43 -5.90
N PHE A 36 9.37 2.69 -6.45
CA PHE A 36 8.09 3.26 -6.86
C PHE A 36 7.33 3.86 -5.66
N ILE A 37 7.07 3.07 -4.63
CA ILE A 37 6.32 3.56 -3.46
C ILE A 37 7.09 4.61 -2.66
N GLN A 38 8.42 4.52 -2.61
CA GLN A 38 9.24 5.57 -2.00
C GLN A 38 9.01 6.90 -2.71
N GLN A 39 9.10 6.91 -4.05
CA GLN A 39 8.88 8.12 -4.85
C GLN A 39 7.45 8.63 -4.69
N THR A 40 6.44 7.76 -4.74
CA THR A 40 5.04 8.16 -4.51
C THR A 40 4.84 8.83 -3.16
N CYS A 41 5.47 8.30 -2.09
CA CYS A 41 5.40 8.91 -0.77
C CYS A 41 6.14 10.26 -0.69
N LEU A 42 7.30 10.38 -1.36
CA LEU A 42 8.07 11.62 -1.41
C LEU A 42 7.37 12.73 -2.22
N ASP A 43 6.65 12.35 -3.27
CA ASP A 43 5.90 13.29 -4.12
C ASP A 43 4.62 13.83 -3.44
N SER A 44 4.22 13.23 -2.31
CA SER A 44 3.10 13.72 -1.51
C SER A 44 3.50 14.92 -0.64
N SER A 45 2.90 16.07 -0.89
CA SER A 45 3.09 17.26 -0.04
C SER A 45 2.43 17.15 1.34
N LEU A 46 1.67 16.08 1.60
CA LEU A 46 0.99 15.83 2.87
C LEU A 46 1.79 14.91 3.81
N ILE A 47 2.91 14.35 3.35
CA ILE A 47 3.77 13.47 4.14
C ILE A 47 5.02 14.24 4.55
N ASP A 48 5.25 14.36 5.87
CA ASP A 48 6.40 15.08 6.42
C ASP A 48 7.70 14.27 6.38
N GLU A 49 7.60 12.95 6.60
CA GLU A 49 8.74 12.04 6.67
C GLU A 49 8.39 10.68 6.10
N VAL A 50 9.33 10.10 5.32
CA VAL A 50 9.19 8.75 4.75
C VAL A 50 10.27 7.84 5.33
N TYR A 51 9.88 6.66 5.78
CA TYR A 51 10.78 5.68 6.40
C TYR A 51 10.72 4.32 5.70
N ILE A 52 11.89 3.79 5.37
CA ILE A 52 12.07 2.36 5.15
C ILE A 52 12.35 1.70 6.50
N TYR A 53 11.51 0.73 6.88
CA TYR A 53 11.64 -0.02 8.13
C TYR A 53 11.99 -1.47 7.83
N CYS A 54 13.28 -1.81 7.93
CA CYS A 54 13.83 -3.11 7.54
C CYS A 54 14.88 -3.58 8.55
N SER A 55 14.90 -4.89 8.82
CA SER A 55 15.90 -5.53 9.70
C SER A 55 17.26 -5.71 9.02
N ASP A 56 17.28 -5.81 7.69
CA ASP A 56 18.47 -6.07 6.89
C ASP A 56 19.00 -4.76 6.26
N GLU A 57 20.24 -4.41 6.62
CA GLU A 57 20.90 -3.20 6.12
C GLU A 57 21.30 -3.31 4.64
N ALA A 58 21.27 -4.49 4.03
CA ALA A 58 21.50 -4.68 2.61
C ALA A 58 20.47 -3.93 1.73
N VAL A 59 19.37 -3.45 2.31
CA VAL A 59 18.38 -2.61 1.63
C VAL A 59 18.87 -1.16 1.41
N LYS A 60 19.83 -0.68 2.21
CA LYS A 60 20.28 0.73 2.20
C LYS A 60 20.67 1.30 0.82
N PRO A 61 21.37 0.55 -0.07
CA PRO A 61 21.71 1.06 -1.40
C PRO A 61 20.50 1.38 -2.29
N TYR A 62 19.31 0.89 -1.93
CA TYR A 62 18.05 1.07 -2.67
C TYR A 62 17.11 2.09 -2.02
N VAL A 63 17.52 2.68 -0.89
CA VAL A 63 16.78 3.75 -0.20
C VAL A 63 17.07 5.08 -0.91
N LEU A 64 16.01 5.80 -1.31
CA LEU A 64 16.15 7.10 -1.96
C LEU A 64 16.73 8.15 -0.97
N PRO A 65 17.45 9.18 -1.46
CA PRO A 65 18.20 10.11 -0.59
C PRO A 65 17.36 10.78 0.50
N GLU A 66 16.11 11.16 0.21
CA GLU A 66 15.21 11.85 1.13
C GLU A 66 14.45 10.91 2.05
N VAL A 67 14.56 9.59 1.84
CA VAL A 67 13.92 8.56 2.66
C VAL A 67 14.84 8.17 3.80
N LYS A 68 14.29 8.10 5.00
CA LYS A 68 15.02 7.70 6.20
C LYS A 68 15.03 6.17 6.34
N PHE A 69 16.19 5.61 6.60
CA PHE A 69 16.30 4.20 7.00
C PHE A 69 16.20 4.08 8.51
N LEU A 70 15.25 3.25 8.98
CA LEU A 70 15.14 2.86 10.38
C LEU A 70 15.31 1.34 10.49
N LYS A 71 16.26 0.92 11.31
CA LYS A 71 16.54 -0.51 11.51
C LYS A 71 15.44 -1.17 12.35
N ARG A 72 14.75 -2.14 11.77
CA ARG A 72 13.74 -2.94 12.46
C ARG A 72 14.41 -4.06 13.27
N PRO A 73 13.97 -4.33 14.51
CA PRO A 73 14.37 -5.53 15.24
C PRO A 73 14.06 -6.80 14.44
N SER A 74 15.05 -7.71 14.36
CA SER A 74 14.94 -8.94 13.56
C SER A 74 13.86 -9.90 14.07
N GLU A 75 13.50 -9.81 15.34
CA GLU A 75 12.41 -10.58 15.96
C GLU A 75 11.04 -10.33 15.29
N LEU A 76 10.91 -9.18 14.60
CA LEU A 76 9.71 -8.83 13.84
C LEU A 76 9.67 -9.45 12.43
N ASP A 77 10.68 -10.23 12.04
CA ASP A 77 10.70 -10.97 10.78
C ASP A 77 10.07 -12.36 10.90
N GLY A 78 9.74 -12.79 12.11
CA GLY A 78 9.12 -14.09 12.38
C GLY A 78 7.76 -14.27 11.66
N ASP A 79 7.46 -15.51 11.27
CA ASP A 79 6.18 -15.85 10.62
C ASP A 79 4.97 -15.73 11.59
N ASP A 80 5.21 -15.58 12.90
CA ASP A 80 4.23 -15.31 13.95
C ASP A 80 3.89 -13.81 14.09
N LYS A 81 4.61 -12.93 13.39
CA LYS A 81 4.40 -11.49 13.42
C LYS A 81 3.53 -11.02 12.27
N ASN A 82 2.64 -10.10 12.57
CA ASN A 82 1.75 -9.49 11.58
C ASN A 82 2.06 -8.00 11.38
N ALA A 83 1.37 -7.37 10.42
CA ALA A 83 1.58 -5.96 10.09
C ALA A 83 1.38 -5.03 11.30
N ASN A 84 0.42 -5.32 12.19
CA ASN A 84 0.15 -4.47 13.35
C ASN A 84 1.27 -4.54 14.39
N ASP A 85 2.00 -5.67 14.50
CA ASP A 85 3.16 -5.78 15.38
C ASP A 85 4.32 -4.91 14.88
N ILE A 86 4.54 -4.89 13.55
CA ILE A 86 5.55 -4.04 12.89
C ILE A 86 5.20 -2.56 13.08
N ILE A 87 3.95 -2.19 12.83
CA ILE A 87 3.46 -0.80 13.01
C ILE A 87 3.63 -0.36 14.46
N ARG A 88 3.23 -1.19 15.43
CA ARG A 88 3.35 -0.89 16.86
C ARG A 88 4.80 -0.66 17.28
N ALA A 89 5.72 -1.45 16.76
CA ALA A 89 7.15 -1.28 17.03
C ALA A 89 7.67 0.03 16.42
N PHE A 90 7.31 0.33 15.17
CA PHE A 90 7.67 1.58 14.50
C PHE A 90 7.17 2.81 15.25
N MET A 91 5.92 2.80 15.72
CA MET A 91 5.30 3.92 16.45
C MET A 91 5.98 4.23 17.81
N LYS A 92 6.77 3.31 18.36
CA LYS A 92 7.59 3.57 19.57
C LYS A 92 8.84 4.38 19.26
N GLU A 93 9.35 4.28 18.04
CA GLU A 93 10.58 4.94 17.58
C GLU A 93 10.26 6.29 16.90
N VAL A 94 9.13 6.37 16.18
CA VAL A 94 8.76 7.52 15.38
C VAL A 94 7.36 8.00 15.78
N ASP A 95 7.30 9.18 16.41
CA ASP A 95 6.04 9.79 16.82
C ASP A 95 5.43 10.63 15.71
N ALA A 96 4.14 10.41 15.45
CA ALA A 96 3.34 11.16 14.48
C ALA A 96 1.86 11.19 14.90
N ASN A 97 1.07 12.06 14.29
CA ASN A 97 -0.38 12.11 14.48
C ASN A 97 -1.09 11.11 13.55
N ILE A 98 -0.60 11.02 12.30
CA ILE A 98 -1.13 10.16 11.24
C ILE A 98 0.01 9.32 10.69
N TYR A 99 -0.26 8.04 10.47
CA TYR A 99 0.66 7.10 9.85
C TYR A 99 0.10 6.61 8.51
N VAL A 100 0.98 6.54 7.50
CA VAL A 100 0.72 5.94 6.20
C VAL A 100 1.55 4.67 6.11
N ASN A 101 0.91 3.51 6.30
CA ASN A 101 1.57 2.22 6.08
C ASN A 101 1.46 1.86 4.59
N ALA A 102 2.48 2.19 3.81
CA ALA A 102 2.55 1.94 2.38
C ALA A 102 3.39 0.70 2.06
N HIS A 103 3.03 0.00 0.98
CA HIS A 103 3.65 -1.27 0.63
C HIS A 103 4.37 -1.21 -0.71
N THR A 104 5.53 -1.87 -0.79
CA THR A 104 6.36 -1.93 -2.00
C THR A 104 5.73 -2.70 -3.15
N THR A 105 4.79 -3.58 -2.83
CA THR A 105 4.18 -4.50 -3.82
C THR A 105 3.19 -3.85 -4.76
N SER A 106 2.85 -2.57 -4.55
CA SER A 106 1.94 -1.78 -5.38
C SER A 106 2.71 -0.72 -6.19
N PRO A 107 3.33 -1.10 -7.34
CA PRO A 107 4.22 -0.22 -8.09
C PRO A 107 3.49 0.93 -8.80
N PHE A 108 2.18 0.86 -8.92
CA PHE A 108 1.36 1.87 -9.60
C PHE A 108 0.56 2.75 -8.65
N ALA A 109 0.87 2.72 -7.36
CA ALA A 109 0.26 3.60 -6.36
C ALA A 109 0.39 5.08 -6.76
N GLU A 110 -0.72 5.81 -6.72
CA GLU A 110 -0.77 7.21 -7.12
C GLU A 110 -0.72 8.14 -5.91
N VAL A 111 -0.02 9.27 -6.07
CA VAL A 111 0.07 10.33 -5.03
C VAL A 111 -1.31 10.84 -4.65
N ALA A 112 -2.20 11.04 -5.64
CA ALA A 112 -3.55 11.53 -5.43
C ALA A 112 -4.38 10.60 -4.53
N THR A 113 -4.21 9.28 -4.67
CA THR A 113 -4.88 8.26 -3.87
C THR A 113 -4.42 8.30 -2.41
N ILE A 114 -3.09 8.35 -2.19
CA ILE A 114 -2.53 8.47 -0.84
C ILE A 114 -2.97 9.77 -0.18
N ASN A 115 -2.91 10.90 -0.91
CA ASN A 115 -3.35 12.21 -0.40
C ASN A 115 -4.83 12.18 0.00
N LYS A 116 -5.70 11.61 -0.83
CA LYS A 116 -7.13 11.47 -0.52
C LYS A 116 -7.38 10.69 0.78
N CYS A 117 -6.62 9.60 1.00
CA CYS A 117 -6.69 8.85 2.26
C CYS A 117 -6.23 9.69 3.45
N ILE A 118 -5.13 10.44 3.30
CA ILE A 118 -4.60 11.32 4.36
C ILE A 118 -5.62 12.43 4.69
N GLU A 119 -6.19 13.09 3.69
CA GLU A 119 -7.16 14.16 3.87
C GLU A 119 -8.42 13.69 4.63
N LYS A 120 -8.94 12.50 4.30
CA LYS A 120 -10.10 11.91 4.98
C LYS A 120 -9.83 11.59 6.44
N VAL A 121 -8.62 11.14 6.76
CA VAL A 121 -8.23 10.88 8.15
C VAL A 121 -7.90 12.17 8.89
N ALA A 122 -7.21 13.12 8.24
CA ALA A 122 -6.83 14.40 8.83
C ALA A 122 -8.03 15.31 9.11
N SER A 123 -9.09 15.24 8.31
CA SER A 123 -10.34 15.98 8.55
C SER A 123 -11.09 15.50 9.80
N GLY A 124 -10.80 14.27 10.28
CA GLY A 124 -11.53 13.64 11.38
C GLY A 124 -12.87 13.01 10.95
N GLU A 125 -13.23 13.05 9.65
CA GLU A 125 -14.41 12.34 9.13
C GLU A 125 -14.28 10.82 9.32
N ASN A 126 -13.06 10.31 9.15
CA ASN A 126 -12.73 8.90 9.28
C ASN A 126 -11.54 8.72 10.24
N ASP A 127 -11.52 7.61 10.97
CA ASP A 127 -10.43 7.28 11.90
C ASP A 127 -9.28 6.51 11.25
N SER A 128 -9.54 5.98 10.05
CA SER A 128 -8.61 5.26 9.19
C SER A 128 -9.06 5.29 7.73
N ALA A 129 -8.19 4.89 6.82
CA ALA A 129 -8.48 4.74 5.39
C ALA A 129 -7.66 3.59 4.81
N PHE A 130 -8.18 2.98 3.76
CA PHE A 130 -7.46 1.99 2.94
C PHE A 130 -7.90 2.05 1.49
N CYS A 131 -7.07 1.52 0.59
CA CYS A 131 -7.36 1.45 -0.83
C CYS A 131 -8.02 0.11 -1.18
N ALA A 132 -8.99 0.13 -2.09
CA ALA A 132 -9.70 -1.08 -2.53
C ALA A 132 -10.12 -0.99 -3.99
N GLU A 133 -10.11 -2.14 -4.69
CA GLU A 133 -10.73 -2.30 -6.00
C GLU A 133 -12.20 -2.67 -5.84
N ASN A 134 -13.10 -2.02 -6.58
CA ASN A 134 -14.50 -2.42 -6.64
C ASN A 134 -14.67 -3.58 -7.64
N ILE A 135 -14.98 -4.73 -7.11
CA ILE A 135 -15.07 -5.98 -7.88
C ILE A 135 -16.45 -6.10 -8.54
N LYS A 136 -16.54 -5.80 -9.82
CA LYS A 136 -17.73 -5.96 -10.64
C LYS A 136 -17.73 -7.30 -11.39
N ALA A 137 -17.72 -8.40 -10.63
CA ALA A 137 -17.76 -9.76 -11.12
C ALA A 137 -18.78 -10.62 -10.37
N PHE A 138 -19.30 -11.66 -11.00
CA PHE A 138 -20.17 -12.63 -10.33
C PHE A 138 -19.33 -13.47 -9.35
N MET A 139 -19.59 -13.32 -8.06
CA MET A 139 -18.81 -13.95 -7.00
C MET A 139 -19.55 -15.12 -6.39
N TRP A 140 -18.79 -16.18 -6.09
CA TRP A 140 -19.29 -17.41 -5.50
C TRP A 140 -18.53 -17.76 -4.22
N LYS A 141 -19.26 -18.29 -3.24
CA LYS A 141 -18.69 -18.82 -2.00
C LYS A 141 -19.39 -20.15 -1.68
N ASP A 142 -18.63 -21.20 -1.45
CA ASP A 142 -19.12 -22.53 -1.07
C ASP A 142 -20.21 -23.06 -2.05
N GLY A 143 -20.01 -22.82 -3.36
CA GLY A 143 -20.94 -23.22 -4.41
C GLY A 143 -22.21 -22.38 -4.51
N LYS A 144 -22.31 -21.23 -3.79
CA LYS A 144 -23.46 -20.32 -3.83
C LYS A 144 -23.05 -18.94 -4.30
N PRO A 145 -23.90 -18.22 -5.07
CA PRO A 145 -23.64 -16.82 -5.42
C PRO A 145 -23.74 -15.96 -4.17
N ILE A 146 -22.89 -14.90 -4.09
CA ILE A 146 -22.87 -13.97 -2.94
C ILE A 146 -23.29 -12.55 -3.28
N ASN A 147 -23.23 -12.15 -4.56
CA ASN A 147 -23.53 -10.77 -4.97
C ASN A 147 -24.48 -10.66 -6.16
N PHE A 148 -25.17 -11.75 -6.53
CA PHE A 148 -26.17 -11.78 -7.59
C PHE A 148 -27.22 -12.87 -7.37
N ASP A 149 -28.38 -12.74 -8.03
CA ASP A 149 -29.42 -13.75 -8.10
C ASP A 149 -29.24 -14.58 -9.39
N PRO A 150 -29.03 -15.91 -9.32
CA PRO A 150 -28.85 -16.75 -10.49
C PRO A 150 -30.11 -16.89 -11.35
N ASP A 151 -31.29 -16.59 -10.82
CA ASP A 151 -32.54 -16.60 -11.60
C ASP A 151 -32.79 -15.27 -12.32
N HIS A 152 -32.09 -14.19 -11.91
CA HIS A 152 -32.21 -12.85 -12.47
C HIS A 152 -30.81 -12.21 -12.64
N PHE A 153 -30.06 -12.65 -13.66
CA PHE A 153 -28.70 -12.17 -13.92
C PHE A 153 -28.67 -10.67 -14.25
N PRO A 154 -28.07 -9.82 -13.41
CA PRO A 154 -27.84 -8.42 -13.75
C PRO A 154 -26.66 -8.28 -14.71
N ARG A 155 -26.49 -7.11 -15.33
CA ARG A 155 -25.22 -6.78 -15.98
C ARG A 155 -24.14 -6.60 -14.91
N THR A 156 -22.89 -6.92 -15.22
CA THR A 156 -21.80 -6.82 -14.25
C THR A 156 -21.65 -5.42 -13.66
N GLN A 157 -21.90 -4.38 -14.47
CA GLN A 157 -21.86 -2.97 -14.01
C GLN A 157 -22.95 -2.61 -12.99
N ASP A 158 -24.05 -3.37 -12.98
CA ASP A 158 -25.20 -3.13 -12.09
C ASP A 158 -25.10 -3.99 -10.79
N LEU A 159 -24.04 -4.78 -10.65
CA LEU A 159 -23.78 -5.54 -9.42
C LEU A 159 -23.57 -4.60 -8.21
N PRO A 160 -23.97 -5.03 -7.01
CA PRO A 160 -23.65 -4.30 -5.79
C PRO A 160 -22.13 -4.12 -5.64
N ASP A 161 -21.73 -3.07 -4.93
CA ASP A 161 -20.33 -2.79 -4.66
C ASP A 161 -19.77 -3.85 -3.70
N VAL A 162 -18.69 -4.49 -4.15
CA VAL A 162 -17.89 -5.42 -3.35
C VAL A 162 -16.43 -5.01 -3.48
N PHE A 163 -15.83 -4.62 -2.38
CA PHE A 163 -14.48 -4.11 -2.38
C PHE A 163 -13.47 -5.19 -1.99
N ALA A 164 -12.44 -5.34 -2.83
CA ALA A 164 -11.24 -6.09 -2.50
C ALA A 164 -10.16 -5.12 -1.99
N GLU A 165 -9.74 -5.29 -0.75
CA GLU A 165 -8.66 -4.51 -0.13
C GLU A 165 -7.36 -4.68 -0.92
N THR A 166 -6.67 -3.58 -1.22
CA THR A 166 -5.39 -3.58 -1.92
C THR A 166 -4.25 -3.28 -0.94
N SER A 167 -3.03 -3.64 -1.35
CA SER A 167 -1.84 -3.40 -0.54
C SER A 167 -1.26 -1.98 -0.68
N ILE A 168 -1.89 -1.04 -1.39
CA ILE A 168 -1.32 0.28 -1.68
C ILE A 168 -0.91 1.00 -0.40
N ALA A 169 -1.88 1.37 0.43
CA ALA A 169 -1.64 2.05 1.68
C ALA A 169 -2.79 1.89 2.67
N TYR A 170 -2.44 1.97 3.95
CA TYR A 170 -3.36 2.11 5.08
C TYR A 170 -2.99 3.39 5.82
N VAL A 171 -3.95 4.28 5.96
CA VAL A 171 -3.77 5.54 6.67
C VAL A 171 -4.61 5.51 7.94
N PHE A 172 -4.04 5.91 9.07
CA PHE A 172 -4.72 5.87 10.36
C PHE A 172 -4.14 6.88 11.34
N THR A 173 -4.95 7.34 12.28
CA THR A 173 -4.46 8.18 13.37
C THR A 173 -3.77 7.32 14.43
N LYS A 174 -2.79 7.91 15.12
CA LYS A 174 -2.15 7.29 16.29
C LYS A 174 -3.18 6.82 17.31
N GLU A 175 -4.18 7.65 17.58
CA GLU A 175 -5.25 7.37 18.55
C GLU A 175 -6.08 6.14 18.14
N SER A 176 -6.52 6.07 16.88
CA SER A 176 -7.28 4.94 16.35
C SER A 176 -6.50 3.64 16.46
N PHE A 177 -5.21 3.64 16.06
CA PHE A 177 -4.36 2.47 16.16
C PHE A 177 -4.22 1.98 17.62
N LEU A 178 -3.95 2.89 18.55
CA LEU A 178 -3.79 2.52 19.96
C LEU A 178 -5.10 1.98 20.57
N LYS A 179 -6.24 2.57 20.19
CA LYS A 179 -7.56 2.16 20.67
C LYS A 179 -7.98 0.78 20.14
N HIS A 180 -7.76 0.51 18.86
CA HIS A 180 -8.22 -0.71 18.19
C HIS A 180 -7.13 -1.77 18.05
N ASN A 181 -5.88 -1.43 18.32
CA ASN A 181 -4.71 -2.30 18.19
C ASN A 181 -4.53 -2.86 16.77
N ARG A 182 -4.98 -2.12 15.76
CA ARG A 182 -4.93 -2.48 14.33
C ARG A 182 -4.94 -1.23 13.46
N ARG A 183 -4.42 -1.37 12.20
CA ARG A 183 -4.34 -0.29 11.20
C ARG A 183 -5.70 0.18 10.65
N LEU A 184 -6.77 -0.58 10.84
CA LEU A 184 -8.14 -0.20 10.51
C LEU A 184 -8.92 0.07 11.79
N GLY A 185 -9.48 1.26 11.91
CA GLY A 185 -10.28 1.69 13.06
C GLY A 185 -11.71 1.19 13.00
N ALA A 186 -12.63 1.96 13.58
CA ALA A 186 -14.07 1.67 13.61
C ALA A 186 -14.82 2.28 12.42
N ASN A 187 -14.31 3.36 11.85
CA ASN A 187 -14.94 4.10 10.73
C ASN A 187 -13.92 4.34 9.60
N PRO A 188 -13.50 3.28 8.86
CA PRO A 188 -12.54 3.41 7.80
C PRO A 188 -13.15 4.05 6.54
N PHE A 189 -12.40 4.93 5.88
CA PHE A 189 -12.68 5.39 4.53
C PHE A 189 -12.18 4.35 3.52
N ILE A 190 -13.03 3.94 2.58
CA ILE A 190 -12.64 3.09 1.46
C ILE A 190 -12.30 4.00 0.28
N CYS A 191 -11.03 4.03 -0.09
CA CYS A 191 -10.57 4.73 -1.28
C CYS A 191 -10.60 3.78 -2.47
N GLU A 192 -11.62 3.91 -3.31
CA GLU A 192 -11.73 3.12 -4.53
C GLU A 192 -10.63 3.51 -5.51
N VAL A 193 -9.97 2.51 -6.10
CA VAL A 193 -8.87 2.64 -7.06
C VAL A 193 -9.15 1.81 -8.32
N GLY A 194 -8.53 2.22 -9.43
CA GLY A 194 -8.63 1.49 -10.70
C GLY A 194 -7.79 0.21 -10.71
N LYS A 195 -8.13 -0.72 -11.62
CA LYS A 195 -7.50 -2.05 -11.75
C LYS A 195 -5.97 -2.04 -11.85
N ILE A 196 -5.39 -1.06 -12.56
CA ILE A 196 -3.93 -1.00 -12.72
C ILE A 196 -3.29 -0.51 -11.42
N GLU A 197 -3.88 0.48 -10.76
CA GLU A 197 -3.38 0.97 -9.48
C GLU A 197 -3.50 -0.11 -8.39
N ALA A 198 -4.57 -0.90 -8.42
CA ALA A 198 -4.84 -1.99 -7.50
C ALA A 198 -3.88 -3.19 -7.63
N MET A 199 -3.02 -3.24 -8.67
CA MET A 199 -2.12 -4.37 -8.89
C MET A 199 -1.14 -4.54 -7.74
N ASP A 200 -1.05 -5.78 -7.25
CA ASP A 200 -0.17 -6.22 -6.18
C ASP A 200 0.77 -7.32 -6.68
N ILE A 201 2.06 -7.17 -6.43
CA ILE A 201 3.06 -8.17 -6.86
C ILE A 201 3.26 -9.19 -5.74
N ASP A 202 2.68 -10.36 -5.91
CA ASP A 202 2.81 -11.48 -5.01
C ASP A 202 3.49 -12.70 -5.61
N TYR A 203 3.35 -12.90 -6.93
CA TYR A 203 3.91 -14.01 -7.69
C TYR A 203 4.81 -13.51 -8.83
N PRO A 204 5.65 -14.38 -9.44
CA PRO A 204 6.50 -14.00 -10.57
C PRO A 204 5.72 -13.47 -11.77
N GLU A 205 4.50 -13.99 -11.99
CA GLU A 205 3.60 -13.55 -13.06
C GLU A 205 3.14 -12.12 -12.86
N ASP A 206 2.81 -11.72 -11.62
CA ASP A 206 2.42 -10.35 -11.30
C ASP A 206 3.55 -9.38 -11.62
N PHE A 207 4.80 -9.78 -11.28
CA PHE A 207 5.97 -8.98 -11.59
C PHE A 207 6.13 -8.79 -13.11
N ALA A 208 5.97 -9.85 -13.89
CA ALA A 208 6.10 -9.78 -15.34
C ALA A 208 5.01 -8.88 -15.97
N ILE A 209 3.77 -8.97 -15.47
CA ILE A 209 2.66 -8.12 -15.92
C ILE A 209 2.94 -6.65 -15.57
N CYS A 210 3.33 -6.37 -14.32
CA CYS A 210 3.65 -5.00 -13.90
C CYS A 210 4.83 -4.41 -14.67
N ASP A 211 5.89 -5.19 -14.94
CA ASP A 211 7.02 -4.75 -15.74
C ASP A 211 6.61 -4.38 -17.17
N ALA A 212 5.76 -5.18 -17.80
CA ALA A 212 5.23 -4.90 -19.13
C ALA A 212 4.38 -3.61 -19.16
N ILE A 213 3.49 -3.42 -18.18
CA ILE A 213 2.68 -2.20 -18.07
C ILE A 213 3.56 -0.98 -17.84
N TYR A 214 4.56 -1.07 -16.96
CA TYR A 214 5.50 0.01 -16.71
C TYR A 214 6.27 0.41 -17.98
N ARG A 215 6.74 -0.57 -18.76
CA ARG A 215 7.41 -0.35 -20.03
C ARG A 215 6.52 0.42 -21.01
N ILE A 216 5.28 -0.03 -21.20
CA ILE A 216 4.31 0.63 -22.10
C ILE A 216 4.08 2.09 -21.67
N ARG A 217 3.86 2.35 -20.37
CA ARG A 217 3.66 3.70 -19.84
C ARG A 217 4.87 4.61 -20.11
N LYS A 218 6.08 4.08 -19.92
CA LYS A 218 7.33 4.83 -20.11
C LYS A 218 7.59 5.17 -21.59
N GLU A 219 7.34 4.21 -22.50
CA GLU A 219 7.45 4.40 -23.95
C GLU A 219 6.43 5.42 -24.45
N SER A 220 5.17 5.35 -23.98
CA SER A 220 4.12 6.30 -24.34
C SER A 220 4.43 7.73 -23.88
N ASN A 221 4.97 7.91 -22.68
CA ASN A 221 5.38 9.21 -22.16
C ASN A 221 6.59 9.81 -22.94
N ASN A 222 7.47 8.96 -23.47
CA ASN A 222 8.61 9.40 -24.29
C ASN A 222 8.19 9.81 -25.71
N GLN A 223 7.06 9.30 -26.24
CA GLN A 223 6.52 9.70 -27.55
C GLN A 223 5.75 11.03 -27.51
N LEU A 224 5.38 11.51 -26.31
CA LEU A 224 4.67 12.78 -26.12
C LEU A 224 5.60 13.96 -25.78
N ARG A 225 6.91 13.75 -25.73
CA ARG A 225 7.97 14.75 -25.55
C ARG A 225 8.72 15.02 -26.84
#